data_727a928eae54eaa84eea691da27af171
#
_entry.id   727a928eae54eaa84eea691da27af171
#
_cell.length_a   1.000
_cell.length_b   1.000
_cell.length_c   1.000
_cell.angle_alpha   90.00
_cell.angle_beta   90.00
_cell.angle_gamma   90.00
#
_symmetry.space_group_name_H-M   'P 1'
#
loop_
_entity.id
_entity.type
_entity.pdbx_description
1 polymer ?
#
loop_
_entity_poly.entity_id
_entity_poly.type
_entity_poly.pdbx_seq_one_letter_code
_entity_poly.pdbx_strand_id
1 'polypeptide(L)'
;MCNVRIGFLFMEKYSGIKTVNASLVLDYEYIQMLRDADRKIPNPNKIIAQGGGQENMLSTPADITICGGCRGGSKTFTLLMETLKDIKNKNFRSVLLRHEIDDLSDMVETSSTLYDDFGEYNKSKNDMRWNFYKGGFLKFSYHADTLDDFKKRFQGKQFAYIGVDEITHMEYLKFKYLITCNRNAFHIRNRFIGTCNPDPDSWVAKFIDWWIGEDGLPIPERDGRVRYCFMDGDNVSGIYWGDTREEVYEQCKDIIHAYWKPEYEQYGTPQELFIKSVTFIEAKLSDNVKLMSSDPVSYTHL
;
A
#
# COMPACT_ATOMS: atom_id res chain seq x y z
N MET A 1 -25.25 15.61 22.37
CA MET A 1 -25.01 14.27 21.81
C MET A 1 -24.65 14.43 20.34
N CYS A 2 -23.37 14.49 20.04
CA CYS A 2 -22.91 14.63 18.67
C CYS A 2 -22.78 13.21 18.10
N ASN A 3 -23.76 12.76 17.33
CA ASN A 3 -23.66 11.54 16.55
C ASN A 3 -22.63 11.79 15.44
N VAL A 4 -21.37 11.48 15.71
CA VAL A 4 -20.36 11.32 14.66
C VAL A 4 -20.70 10.01 13.94
N ARG A 5 -21.65 10.06 13.02
CA ARG A 5 -21.78 9.04 11.99
C ARG A 5 -20.53 9.12 11.13
N ILE A 6 -19.62 8.20 11.39
CA ILE A 6 -18.49 7.93 10.51
C ILE A 6 -19.08 7.31 9.25
N GLY A 7 -19.53 8.18 8.34
CA GLY A 7 -19.99 7.76 7.03
C GLY A 7 -18.79 7.44 6.17
N PHE A 8 -18.61 6.19 5.82
CA PHE A 8 -17.84 5.84 4.64
C PHE A 8 -18.57 6.43 3.43
N LEU A 9 -18.06 7.53 2.91
CA LEU A 9 -18.49 8.00 1.60
C LEU A 9 -17.83 7.13 0.54
N PHE A 10 -18.54 6.12 0.11
CA PHE A 10 -18.17 5.34 -1.08
C PHE A 10 -18.56 6.14 -2.32
N MET A 11 -17.62 6.40 -3.20
CA MET A 11 -17.90 6.82 -4.55
C MET A 11 -17.22 5.90 -5.55
N GLU A 12 -17.98 5.54 -6.58
CA GLU A 12 -17.70 4.49 -7.55
C GLU A 12 -16.65 4.82 -8.62
N LYS A 13 -15.73 5.74 -8.43
CA LYS A 13 -14.72 5.94 -9.47
C LYS A 13 -13.81 4.71 -9.67
N TYR A 14 -13.55 3.99 -8.57
CA TYR A 14 -12.73 2.77 -8.56
C TYR A 14 -13.41 1.63 -7.81
N SER A 15 -14.74 1.65 -7.67
CA SER A 15 -15.51 0.71 -6.82
C SER A 15 -15.01 0.55 -5.38
N GLY A 16 -14.27 1.54 -4.87
CA GLY A 16 -13.63 1.50 -3.56
C GLY A 16 -14.05 2.63 -2.61
N ILE A 17 -13.41 2.68 -1.48
CA ILE A 17 -13.62 3.70 -0.45
C ILE A 17 -13.02 5.03 -0.92
N LYS A 18 -13.81 6.07 -1.00
CA LYS A 18 -13.38 7.35 -1.57
C LYS A 18 -12.54 8.22 -0.66
N THR A 19 -12.70 8.12 0.64
CA THR A 19 -11.98 8.99 1.59
C THR A 19 -11.44 8.19 2.76
N VAL A 20 -10.16 8.42 3.06
CA VAL A 20 -9.53 7.92 4.27
C VAL A 20 -9.01 9.12 5.06
N ASN A 21 -9.45 9.26 6.28
CA ASN A 21 -8.90 10.22 7.22
C ASN A 21 -8.88 9.62 8.63
N ALA A 22 -8.28 10.32 9.57
CA ALA A 22 -8.18 9.84 10.95
C ALA A 22 -9.54 9.60 11.62
N SER A 23 -10.61 10.21 11.13
CA SER A 23 -11.97 10.00 11.67
C SER A 23 -12.46 8.56 11.51
N LEU A 24 -11.92 7.79 10.55
CA LEU A 24 -12.22 6.35 10.41
C LEU A 24 -11.75 5.53 11.61
N VAL A 25 -10.73 6.00 12.31
CA VAL A 25 -10.15 5.33 13.47
C VAL A 25 -10.86 5.73 14.75
N LEU A 26 -11.39 6.96 14.80
CA LEU A 26 -11.94 7.58 16.00
C LEU A 26 -13.44 7.28 16.16
N ASP A 27 -13.83 6.01 16.22
CA ASP A 27 -15.16 5.63 16.63
C ASP A 27 -15.34 5.73 18.15
N TYR A 28 -16.58 5.56 18.61
CA TYR A 28 -16.92 5.67 20.03
C TYR A 28 -16.10 4.72 20.91
N GLU A 29 -15.94 3.46 20.47
CA GLU A 29 -15.22 2.45 21.25
C GLU A 29 -13.74 2.79 21.37
N TYR A 30 -13.12 3.27 20.30
CA TYR A 30 -11.71 3.68 20.30
C TYR A 30 -11.49 4.92 21.19
N ILE A 31 -12.38 5.92 21.10
CA ILE A 31 -12.34 7.11 21.94
C ILE A 31 -12.50 6.73 23.40
N GLN A 32 -13.42 5.82 23.73
CA GLN A 32 -13.61 5.39 25.09
C GLN A 32 -12.38 4.66 25.65
N MET A 33 -11.78 3.77 24.83
CA MET A 33 -10.53 3.11 25.19
C MET A 33 -9.40 4.11 25.50
N LEU A 34 -9.27 5.17 24.68
CA LEU A 34 -8.26 6.22 24.94
C LEU A 34 -8.55 6.97 26.24
N ARG A 35 -9.82 7.28 26.54
CA ARG A 35 -10.22 7.93 27.78
C ARG A 35 -9.93 7.06 29.02
N ASP A 36 -10.28 5.77 28.94
CA ASP A 36 -10.07 4.81 30.03
C ASP A 36 -8.58 4.61 30.32
N ALA A 37 -7.73 4.79 29.32
CA ALA A 37 -6.27 4.74 29.46
C ALA A 37 -5.63 6.11 29.75
N ASP A 38 -6.42 7.16 30.03
CA ASP A 38 -5.96 8.55 30.22
C ASP A 38 -5.07 9.07 29.06
N ARG A 39 -5.44 8.71 27.84
CA ARG A 39 -4.70 9.11 26.62
C ARG A 39 -5.40 10.24 25.91
N LYS A 40 -4.60 11.08 25.24
CA LYS A 40 -5.11 12.17 24.43
C LYS A 40 -5.96 11.65 23.29
N ILE A 41 -7.13 12.26 23.08
CA ILE A 41 -7.98 11.98 21.92
C ILE A 41 -7.45 12.75 20.72
N PRO A 42 -7.07 12.05 19.62
CA PRO A 42 -6.57 12.69 18.41
C PRO A 42 -7.61 13.60 17.78
N ASN A 43 -7.15 14.70 17.15
CA ASN A 43 -8.02 15.53 16.33
C ASN A 43 -8.33 14.81 15.01
N PRO A 44 -9.59 14.46 14.71
CA PRO A 44 -9.96 13.75 13.48
C PRO A 44 -9.66 14.56 12.21
N ASN A 45 -9.56 15.89 12.32
CA ASN A 45 -9.26 16.76 11.20
C ASN A 45 -7.75 16.98 10.95
N LYS A 46 -6.88 16.34 11.76
CA LYS A 46 -5.43 16.50 11.64
C LYS A 46 -4.87 15.74 10.41
N ILE A 47 -5.53 14.65 10.03
CA ILE A 47 -5.05 13.75 8.98
C ILE A 47 -6.16 13.58 7.96
N ILE A 48 -6.07 14.30 6.86
CA ILE A 48 -7.03 14.26 5.76
C ILE A 48 -6.25 14.07 4.47
N ALA A 49 -6.68 13.10 3.64
CA ALA A 49 -6.12 12.90 2.31
C ALA A 49 -6.38 14.12 1.43
N GLN A 50 -5.38 14.52 0.67
CA GLN A 50 -5.57 15.50 -0.39
C GLN A 50 -6.28 14.82 -1.59
N GLY A 51 -7.09 15.58 -2.31
CA GLY A 51 -7.74 15.10 -3.54
C GLY A 51 -6.73 14.65 -4.59
N GLY A 52 -7.17 13.86 -5.58
CA GLY A 52 -6.31 13.34 -6.64
C GLY A 52 -5.54 12.09 -6.24
N GLY A 53 -4.24 12.06 -6.48
CA GLY A 53 -3.42 10.85 -6.32
C GLY A 53 -3.49 10.22 -4.93
N GLN A 54 -3.48 11.01 -3.85
CA GLN A 54 -3.61 10.48 -2.49
C GLN A 54 -4.95 9.80 -2.26
N GLU A 55 -6.04 10.50 -2.57
CA GLU A 55 -7.40 9.97 -2.38
C GLU A 55 -7.61 8.71 -3.23
N ASN A 56 -7.17 8.73 -4.48
CA ASN A 56 -7.27 7.59 -5.38
C ASN A 56 -6.49 6.38 -4.85
N MET A 57 -5.25 6.58 -4.38
CA MET A 57 -4.40 5.54 -3.82
C MET A 57 -5.01 4.92 -2.55
N LEU A 58 -5.61 5.72 -1.70
CA LEU A 58 -6.25 5.25 -0.47
C LEU A 58 -7.62 4.60 -0.73
N SER A 59 -8.28 4.90 -1.84
CA SER A 59 -9.64 4.39 -2.13
C SER A 59 -9.67 3.17 -3.05
N THR A 60 -8.56 2.82 -3.71
CA THR A 60 -8.55 1.72 -4.67
C THR A 60 -8.87 0.36 -4.03
N PRO A 61 -9.66 -0.50 -4.73
CA PRO A 61 -9.93 -1.86 -4.30
C PRO A 61 -8.85 -2.86 -4.74
N ALA A 62 -7.83 -2.45 -5.51
CA ALA A 62 -6.81 -3.36 -6.02
C ALA A 62 -5.97 -4.00 -4.91
N ASP A 63 -5.54 -5.25 -5.12
CA ASP A 63 -4.63 -5.98 -4.23
C ASP A 63 -3.23 -5.38 -4.27
N ILE A 64 -2.80 -4.96 -5.47
CA ILE A 64 -1.51 -4.34 -5.74
C ILE A 64 -1.74 -2.98 -6.38
N THR A 65 -1.18 -1.95 -5.78
CA THR A 65 -1.22 -0.58 -6.29
C THR A 65 0.19 -0.08 -6.53
N ILE A 66 0.47 0.39 -7.73
CA ILE A 66 1.68 1.15 -8.03
C ILE A 66 1.29 2.62 -8.16
N CYS A 67 1.90 3.47 -7.36
CA CYS A 67 1.68 4.91 -7.39
C CYS A 67 2.93 5.60 -7.94
N GLY A 68 2.85 6.05 -9.18
CA GLY A 68 3.94 6.71 -9.89
C GLY A 68 3.71 8.21 -10.06
N GLY A 69 4.79 8.96 -10.27
CA GLY A 69 4.70 10.40 -10.55
C GLY A 69 5.91 11.18 -10.03
N CYS A 70 5.86 12.51 -10.15
CA CYS A 70 6.96 13.37 -9.78
C CYS A 70 7.26 13.38 -8.28
N ARG A 71 8.44 13.91 -7.91
CA ARG A 71 8.77 14.23 -6.52
C ARG A 71 7.77 15.25 -5.97
N GLY A 72 7.48 15.18 -4.67
CA GLY A 72 6.53 16.10 -4.02
C GLY A 72 5.06 15.67 -4.12
N GLY A 73 4.71 14.59 -4.84
CA GLY A 73 3.34 14.05 -4.92
C GLY A 73 2.83 13.39 -3.63
N SER A 74 3.46 13.61 -2.48
CA SER A 74 3.05 13.10 -1.16
C SER A 74 2.91 11.56 -1.08
N LYS A 75 3.60 10.81 -1.94
CA LYS A 75 3.48 9.34 -2.04
C LYS A 75 3.86 8.62 -0.74
N THR A 76 5.02 8.96 -0.15
CA THR A 76 5.49 8.38 1.12
C THR A 76 4.51 8.65 2.27
N PHE A 77 3.97 9.87 2.35
CA PHE A 77 2.96 10.23 3.34
C PHE A 77 1.69 9.37 3.19
N THR A 78 1.29 9.09 1.94
CA THR A 78 0.12 8.26 1.67
C THR A 78 0.34 6.79 2.06
N LEU A 79 1.56 6.25 1.91
CA LEU A 79 1.90 4.93 2.45
C LEU A 79 1.68 4.86 3.98
N LEU A 80 2.08 5.90 4.69
CA LEU A 80 1.84 6.00 6.12
C LEU A 80 0.34 6.10 6.44
N MET A 81 -0.42 6.94 5.72
CA MET A 81 -1.87 7.07 5.93
C MET A 81 -2.62 5.75 5.72
N GLU A 82 -2.21 4.92 4.78
CA GLU A 82 -2.84 3.63 4.50
C GLU A 82 -2.86 2.71 5.74
N THR A 83 -1.82 2.78 6.57
CA THR A 83 -1.73 2.04 7.83
C THR A 83 -2.90 2.35 8.76
N LEU A 84 -3.38 3.60 8.79
CA LEU A 84 -4.43 4.03 9.73
C LEU A 84 -5.76 3.29 9.54
N LYS A 85 -6.01 2.70 8.37
CA LYS A 85 -7.27 1.99 8.10
C LYS A 85 -7.56 0.85 9.07
N ASP A 86 -6.53 0.15 9.52
CA ASP A 86 -6.68 -1.11 10.26
C ASP A 86 -6.04 -1.10 11.64
N ILE A 87 -5.51 0.03 12.12
CA ILE A 87 -4.84 0.11 13.45
C ILE A 87 -5.75 -0.24 14.63
N LYS A 88 -7.08 -0.26 14.44
CA LYS A 88 -8.06 -0.73 15.43
C LYS A 88 -8.10 -2.25 15.58
N ASN A 89 -7.60 -2.97 14.58
CA ASN A 89 -7.59 -4.42 14.61
C ASN A 89 -6.31 -4.92 15.30
N LYS A 90 -6.48 -5.63 16.43
CA LYS A 90 -5.35 -6.17 17.23
C LYS A 90 -4.44 -7.13 16.46
N ASN A 91 -4.94 -7.72 15.39
CA ASN A 91 -4.21 -8.66 14.54
C ASN A 91 -3.58 -8.00 13.31
N PHE A 92 -3.76 -6.69 13.14
CA PHE A 92 -3.19 -5.95 12.01
C PHE A 92 -1.67 -5.96 12.09
N ARG A 93 -1.04 -6.41 11.03
CA ARG A 93 0.40 -6.43 10.84
C ARG A 93 0.74 -5.78 9.53
N SER A 94 1.58 -4.78 9.58
CA SER A 94 2.03 -4.08 8.38
C SER A 94 3.54 -3.84 8.38
N VAL A 95 4.09 -3.64 7.18
CA VAL A 95 5.50 -3.31 7.00
C VAL A 95 5.64 -2.26 5.90
N LEU A 96 6.48 -1.27 6.14
CA LEU A 96 6.94 -0.31 5.14
C LEU A 96 8.43 -0.51 4.89
N LEU A 97 8.81 -0.52 3.62
CA LEU A 97 10.18 -0.75 3.18
C LEU A 97 10.71 0.44 2.38
N ARG A 98 12.00 0.71 2.56
CA ARG A 98 12.84 1.50 1.65
C ARG A 98 14.08 0.70 1.23
N HIS A 99 14.89 1.28 0.34
CA HIS A 99 16.08 0.59 -0.16
C HIS A 99 17.05 0.33 0.99
N GLU A 100 17.56 1.37 1.63
CA GLU A 100 18.51 1.30 2.72
C GLU A 100 17.86 1.56 4.08
N ILE A 101 18.51 1.11 5.14
CA ILE A 101 18.05 1.35 6.51
C ILE A 101 18.14 2.86 6.87
N ASP A 102 19.13 3.53 6.37
CA ASP A 102 19.37 4.96 6.66
C ASP A 102 18.31 5.84 5.98
N ASP A 103 17.76 5.40 4.84
CA ASP A 103 16.67 6.07 4.14
C ASP A 103 15.34 6.09 4.93
N LEU A 104 15.22 5.23 5.95
CA LEU A 104 14.01 5.15 6.77
C LEU A 104 13.85 6.33 7.73
N SER A 105 14.90 7.10 8.01
CA SER A 105 14.88 8.19 9.01
C SER A 105 13.74 9.17 8.79
N ASP A 106 13.61 9.71 7.58
CA ASP A 106 12.59 10.69 7.22
C ASP A 106 11.16 10.09 7.30
N MET A 107 11.02 8.81 6.89
CA MET A 107 9.75 8.11 6.98
C MET A 107 9.33 7.88 8.43
N VAL A 108 10.28 7.52 9.31
CA VAL A 108 10.06 7.36 10.75
C VAL A 108 9.69 8.69 11.38
N GLU A 109 10.41 9.79 11.08
CA GLU A 109 10.10 11.13 11.59
C GLU A 109 8.70 11.57 11.14
N THR A 110 8.38 11.43 9.87
CA THR A 110 7.05 11.73 9.33
C THR A 110 5.98 10.89 10.01
N SER A 111 6.24 9.61 10.29
CA SER A 111 5.29 8.73 10.95
C SER A 111 4.92 9.20 12.35
N SER A 112 5.85 9.83 13.08
CA SER A 112 5.57 10.40 14.41
C SER A 112 4.50 11.47 14.35
N THR A 113 4.49 12.30 13.31
CA THR A 113 3.44 13.33 13.14
C THR A 113 2.05 12.73 12.93
N LEU A 114 1.98 11.49 12.45
CA LEU A 114 0.74 10.77 12.17
C LEU A 114 0.28 9.90 13.35
N TYR A 115 1.22 9.23 14.01
CA TYR A 115 0.91 8.08 14.88
C TYR A 115 1.11 8.32 16.37
N ASP A 116 1.74 9.42 16.81
CA ASP A 116 1.99 9.71 18.23
C ASP A 116 0.73 9.61 19.12
N ASP A 117 -0.43 9.96 18.54
CA ASP A 117 -1.71 9.87 19.22
C ASP A 117 -2.34 8.45 19.18
N PHE A 118 -1.78 7.49 18.40
CA PHE A 118 -2.37 6.18 18.16
C PHE A 118 -1.55 5.00 18.64
N GLY A 119 -0.30 5.21 19.03
CA GLY A 119 0.61 4.15 19.40
C GLY A 119 1.91 4.63 20.03
N GLU A 120 2.81 3.70 20.24
CA GLU A 120 4.15 3.94 20.78
C GLU A 120 5.20 3.40 19.81
N TYR A 121 6.22 4.21 19.52
CA TYR A 121 7.31 3.83 18.63
C TYR A 121 8.44 3.12 19.41
N ASN A 122 8.78 1.91 18.96
CA ASN A 122 9.97 1.20 19.44
C ASN A 122 11.22 1.68 18.71
N LYS A 123 12.12 2.36 19.40
CA LYS A 123 13.36 2.96 18.85
C LYS A 123 14.49 1.95 18.66
N SER A 124 14.31 0.67 18.94
CA SER A 124 15.33 -0.35 18.74
C SER A 124 15.68 -0.47 17.25
N LYS A 125 16.95 -0.33 16.88
CA LYS A 125 17.41 -0.50 15.49
C LYS A 125 17.07 -1.88 14.89
N ASN A 126 16.93 -2.90 15.72
CA ASN A 126 16.60 -4.26 15.27
C ASN A 126 15.11 -4.48 15.09
N ASP A 127 14.26 -3.59 15.64
CA ASP A 127 12.80 -3.74 15.61
C ASP A 127 12.12 -2.37 15.57
N MET A 128 12.46 -1.57 14.54
CA MET A 128 11.85 -0.27 14.30
C MET A 128 10.37 -0.44 13.96
N ARG A 129 9.49 -0.19 14.94
CA ARG A 129 8.04 -0.34 14.71
C ARG A 129 7.19 0.54 15.60
N TRP A 130 6.03 0.89 15.10
CA TRP A 130 4.91 1.40 15.87
C TRP A 130 4.07 0.25 16.42
N ASN A 131 3.81 0.25 17.72
CA ASN A 131 2.83 -0.61 18.36
C ASN A 131 1.59 0.23 18.65
N PHE A 132 0.49 -0.08 17.96
CA PHE A 132 -0.75 0.66 18.15
C PHE A 132 -1.50 0.20 19.39
N TYR A 133 -2.26 1.09 20.00
CA TYR A 133 -2.90 0.82 21.30
C TYR A 133 -3.88 -0.35 21.30
N LYS A 134 -4.47 -0.69 20.15
CA LYS A 134 -5.32 -1.90 19.98
C LYS A 134 -4.53 -3.18 19.72
N GLY A 135 -3.20 -3.12 19.61
CA GLY A 135 -2.31 -4.27 19.48
C GLY A 135 -1.84 -4.58 18.04
N GLY A 136 -2.32 -3.87 17.03
CA GLY A 136 -1.72 -3.91 15.69
C GLY A 136 -0.34 -3.24 15.67
N PHE A 137 0.45 -3.47 14.61
CA PHE A 137 1.75 -2.81 14.45
C PHE A 137 2.08 -2.45 13.00
N LEU A 138 2.92 -1.44 12.85
CA LEU A 138 3.64 -1.12 11.63
C LEU A 138 5.14 -1.28 11.87
N LYS A 139 5.81 -2.14 11.10
CA LYS A 139 7.26 -2.31 11.11
C LYS A 139 7.90 -1.55 9.95
N PHE A 140 9.05 -0.92 10.20
CA PHE A 140 9.93 -0.40 9.15
C PHE A 140 11.02 -1.42 8.82
N SER A 141 11.37 -1.55 7.54
CA SER A 141 12.36 -2.49 7.05
C SER A 141 13.02 -1.97 5.77
N TYR A 142 13.98 -2.69 5.23
CA TYR A 142 14.73 -2.32 4.03
C TYR A 142 14.90 -3.53 3.10
N HIS A 143 15.44 -3.30 1.88
CA HIS A 143 15.54 -4.35 0.87
C HIS A 143 16.87 -4.35 0.09
N ALA A 144 17.90 -3.62 0.54
CA ALA A 144 19.20 -3.58 -0.12
C ALA A 144 20.01 -4.90 -0.06
N ASP A 145 19.61 -5.84 0.81
CA ASP A 145 20.29 -7.12 0.99
C ASP A 145 20.27 -8.01 -0.26
N THR A 146 21.01 -9.10 -0.20
CA THR A 146 20.85 -10.22 -1.15
C THR A 146 19.45 -10.81 -1.08
N LEU A 147 18.98 -11.44 -2.16
CA LEU A 147 17.67 -12.10 -2.19
C LEU A 147 17.52 -13.14 -1.09
N ASP A 148 18.59 -13.89 -0.79
CA ASP A 148 18.57 -14.94 0.24
C ASP A 148 18.44 -14.35 1.64
N ASP A 149 19.15 -13.30 1.97
CA ASP A 149 19.05 -12.65 3.29
C ASP A 149 17.70 -11.93 3.44
N PHE A 150 17.20 -11.34 2.35
CA PHE A 150 15.87 -10.78 2.30
C PHE A 150 14.80 -11.86 2.57
N LYS A 151 14.88 -13.01 1.89
CA LYS A 151 13.98 -14.14 2.14
C LYS A 151 14.04 -14.61 3.58
N LYS A 152 15.24 -14.80 4.15
CA LYS A 152 15.41 -15.19 5.57
C LYS A 152 14.75 -14.19 6.51
N ARG A 153 14.87 -12.87 6.25
CA ARG A 153 14.28 -11.83 7.08
C ARG A 153 12.74 -11.90 7.09
N PHE A 154 12.11 -12.22 5.98
CA PHE A 154 10.66 -12.26 5.83
C PHE A 154 10.05 -13.66 5.94
N GLN A 155 10.87 -14.71 5.99
CA GLN A 155 10.41 -16.10 6.11
C GLN A 155 9.48 -16.29 7.32
N GLY A 156 8.32 -16.88 7.07
CA GLY A 156 7.31 -17.14 8.09
C GLY A 156 6.52 -15.91 8.57
N LYS A 157 6.81 -14.71 8.03
CA LYS A 157 6.07 -13.51 8.37
C LYS A 157 4.88 -13.31 7.43
N GLN A 158 3.82 -12.70 7.98
CA GLN A 158 2.59 -12.41 7.26
C GLN A 158 2.16 -10.98 7.58
N PHE A 159 1.76 -10.24 6.54
CA PHE A 159 1.35 -8.86 6.66
C PHE A 159 0.06 -8.62 5.87
N ALA A 160 -0.90 -7.96 6.47
CA ALA A 160 -2.10 -7.51 5.78
C ALA A 160 -1.81 -6.29 4.88
N TYR A 161 -0.85 -5.46 5.28
CA TYR A 161 -0.40 -4.33 4.47
C TYR A 161 1.12 -4.35 4.31
N ILE A 162 1.57 -4.21 3.06
CA ILE A 162 2.97 -4.04 2.68
C ILE A 162 3.08 -2.79 1.83
N GLY A 163 3.87 -1.83 2.26
CA GLY A 163 4.20 -0.65 1.46
C GLY A 163 5.69 -0.64 1.12
N VAL A 164 6.03 -0.31 -0.12
CA VAL A 164 7.40 -0.16 -0.59
C VAL A 164 7.56 1.22 -1.18
N ASP A 165 8.36 2.04 -0.53
CA ASP A 165 8.70 3.37 -1.07
C ASP A 165 9.87 3.23 -2.04
N GLU A 166 9.78 3.93 -3.19
CA GLU A 166 10.77 3.84 -4.27
C GLU A 166 10.97 2.41 -4.79
N ILE A 167 9.88 1.72 -5.13
CA ILE A 167 9.87 0.30 -5.52
C ILE A 167 10.74 -0.01 -6.75
N THR A 168 11.08 0.98 -7.58
CA THR A 168 12.00 0.84 -8.71
C THR A 168 13.40 0.38 -8.30
N HIS A 169 13.80 0.64 -7.06
CA HIS A 169 15.08 0.16 -6.51
C HIS A 169 15.01 -1.29 -5.99
N MET A 170 13.82 -1.89 -5.93
CA MET A 170 13.63 -3.28 -5.50
C MET A 170 13.74 -4.24 -6.69
N GLU A 171 14.43 -5.36 -6.50
CA GLU A 171 14.44 -6.44 -7.49
C GLU A 171 13.06 -7.11 -7.60
N TYR A 172 12.66 -7.49 -8.83
CA TYR A 172 11.38 -8.15 -9.10
C TYR A 172 11.15 -9.41 -8.23
N LEU A 173 12.19 -10.21 -8.00
CA LEU A 173 12.08 -11.42 -7.17
C LEU A 173 11.80 -11.11 -5.70
N LYS A 174 12.28 -10.00 -5.18
CA LYS A 174 11.94 -9.53 -3.82
C LYS A 174 10.50 -9.08 -3.74
N PHE A 175 10.02 -8.32 -4.75
CA PHE A 175 8.61 -7.95 -4.88
C PHE A 175 7.73 -9.20 -4.91
N LYS A 176 8.00 -10.15 -5.81
CA LYS A 176 7.24 -11.39 -5.93
C LYS A 176 7.21 -12.17 -4.60
N TYR A 177 8.34 -12.23 -3.89
CA TYR A 177 8.40 -12.87 -2.58
C TYR A 177 7.54 -12.14 -1.53
N LEU A 178 7.52 -10.79 -1.52
CA LEU A 178 6.65 -10.02 -0.63
C LEU A 178 5.17 -10.26 -0.90
N ILE A 179 4.77 -10.46 -2.14
CA ILE A 179 3.37 -10.82 -2.47
C ILE A 179 2.99 -12.14 -1.78
N THR A 180 3.91 -13.11 -1.65
CA THR A 180 3.62 -14.35 -0.88
C THR A 180 3.49 -14.10 0.63
N CYS A 181 4.12 -13.05 1.16
CA CYS A 181 4.00 -12.62 2.55
C CYS A 181 2.76 -11.76 2.82
N ASN A 182 2.12 -11.22 1.75
CA ASN A 182 0.94 -10.38 1.83
C ASN A 182 -0.33 -11.21 2.02
N ARG A 183 -0.46 -11.76 3.20
CA ARG A 183 -1.56 -12.64 3.62
C ARG A 183 -1.81 -12.54 5.11
N ASN A 184 -3.01 -12.90 5.56
CA ASN A 184 -3.33 -13.03 6.99
C ASN A 184 -4.52 -13.99 7.19
N ALA A 185 -4.68 -14.50 8.42
CA ALA A 185 -5.75 -15.40 8.83
C ALA A 185 -6.91 -14.66 9.52
N PHE A 186 -6.95 -13.33 9.51
CA PHE A 186 -7.86 -12.53 10.33
C PHE A 186 -8.88 -11.73 9.52
N HIS A 187 -9.05 -12.08 8.24
CA HIS A 187 -9.96 -11.43 7.30
C HIS A 187 -9.72 -9.91 7.15
N ILE A 188 -8.50 -9.45 7.43
CA ILE A 188 -8.08 -8.10 7.09
C ILE A 188 -7.73 -8.10 5.61
N ARG A 189 -8.23 -7.11 4.86
CA ARG A 189 -7.92 -7.02 3.44
C ARG A 189 -6.41 -6.92 3.22
N ASN A 190 -5.87 -7.81 2.39
CA ASN A 190 -4.46 -7.76 1.99
C ASN A 190 -4.25 -6.65 0.96
N ARG A 191 -3.20 -5.84 1.16
CA ARG A 191 -2.85 -4.73 0.27
C ARG A 191 -1.35 -4.63 0.12
N PHE A 192 -0.92 -4.46 -1.11
CA PHE A 192 0.46 -4.10 -1.45
C PHE A 192 0.45 -2.76 -2.18
N ILE A 193 1.26 -1.80 -1.73
CA ILE A 193 1.39 -0.51 -2.37
C ILE A 193 2.86 -0.19 -2.59
N GLY A 194 3.24 -0.01 -3.86
CA GLY A 194 4.57 0.47 -4.24
C GLY A 194 4.50 1.91 -4.74
N THR A 195 5.39 2.77 -4.26
CA THR A 195 5.54 4.11 -4.85
C THR A 195 6.77 4.16 -5.73
N CYS A 196 6.74 4.95 -6.79
CA CYS A 196 7.90 5.14 -7.65
C CYS A 196 7.99 6.56 -8.22
N ASN A 197 9.21 6.95 -8.54
CA ASN A 197 9.46 7.95 -9.56
C ASN A 197 9.66 7.20 -10.89
N PRO A 198 9.26 7.76 -12.03
CA PRO A 198 9.42 7.11 -13.32
C PRO A 198 10.88 6.70 -13.57
N ASP A 199 11.09 5.43 -13.91
CA ASP A 199 12.37 4.86 -14.29
C ASP A 199 12.11 3.84 -15.41
N PRO A 200 12.37 4.19 -16.67
CA PRO A 200 12.04 3.36 -17.83
C PRO A 200 12.82 2.04 -17.87
N ASP A 201 13.97 1.98 -17.22
CA ASP A 201 14.83 0.79 -17.20
C ASP A 201 14.44 -0.23 -16.12
N SER A 202 13.54 0.16 -15.21
CA SER A 202 13.10 -0.71 -14.13
C SER A 202 12.11 -1.77 -14.61
N TRP A 203 12.02 -2.88 -13.86
CA TRP A 203 10.97 -3.88 -14.08
C TRP A 203 9.57 -3.28 -13.84
N VAL A 204 9.46 -2.24 -13.02
CA VAL A 204 8.19 -1.55 -12.72
C VAL A 204 7.60 -0.92 -13.98
N ALA A 205 8.44 -0.31 -14.84
CA ALA A 205 7.98 0.26 -16.10
C ALA A 205 7.26 -0.79 -16.97
N LYS A 206 7.82 -2.01 -17.08
CA LYS A 206 7.18 -3.14 -17.79
C LYS A 206 5.93 -3.65 -17.08
N PHE A 207 5.89 -3.59 -15.74
CA PHE A 207 4.76 -4.05 -14.96
C PHE A 207 3.53 -3.14 -15.11
N ILE A 208 3.75 -1.83 -15.29
CA ILE A 208 2.69 -0.83 -15.45
C ILE A 208 2.51 -0.36 -16.90
N ASP A 209 3.17 -0.98 -17.87
CA ASP A 209 3.23 -0.58 -19.28
C ASP A 209 1.85 -0.26 -19.88
N TRP A 210 0.84 -1.07 -19.57
CA TRP A 210 -0.52 -0.85 -20.06
C TRP A 210 -1.12 0.51 -19.65
N TRP A 211 -0.72 1.08 -18.50
CA TRP A 211 -1.20 2.38 -18.04
C TRP A 211 -0.41 3.56 -18.58
N ILE A 212 0.70 3.30 -19.24
CA ILE A 212 1.65 4.31 -19.72
C ILE A 212 1.57 4.40 -21.25
N GLY A 213 1.58 5.60 -21.80
CA GLY A 213 1.60 5.86 -23.23
C GLY A 213 3.01 5.72 -23.82
N GLU A 214 3.10 5.74 -25.14
CA GLU A 214 4.37 5.70 -25.88
C GLU A 214 5.28 6.90 -25.58
N ASP A 215 4.69 7.99 -25.10
CA ASP A 215 5.38 9.20 -24.64
C ASP A 215 5.96 9.06 -23.22
N GLY A 216 5.75 7.92 -22.57
CA GLY A 216 6.17 7.67 -21.19
C GLY A 216 5.28 8.32 -20.12
N LEU A 217 4.16 8.92 -20.50
CA LEU A 217 3.21 9.55 -19.60
C LEU A 217 2.03 8.63 -19.29
N PRO A 218 1.41 8.77 -18.11
CA PRO A 218 0.20 8.04 -17.78
C PRO A 218 -0.95 8.37 -18.75
N ILE A 219 -1.65 7.33 -19.22
CA ILE A 219 -2.84 7.48 -20.04
C ILE A 219 -4.02 7.83 -19.12
N PRO A 220 -4.63 9.03 -19.23
CA PRO A 220 -5.63 9.51 -18.27
C PRO A 220 -6.85 8.60 -18.11
N GLU A 221 -7.28 7.95 -19.21
CA GLU A 221 -8.44 7.04 -19.23
C GLU A 221 -8.15 5.71 -18.54
N ARG A 222 -6.86 5.39 -18.35
CA ARG A 222 -6.39 4.17 -17.70
C ARG A 222 -5.94 4.39 -16.24
N ASP A 223 -5.73 5.64 -15.83
CA ASP A 223 -5.37 5.98 -14.44
C ASP A 223 -6.38 5.41 -13.46
N GLY A 224 -5.91 4.63 -12.50
CA GLY A 224 -6.74 3.97 -11.49
C GLY A 224 -7.61 2.82 -12.00
N ARG A 225 -7.56 2.46 -13.28
CA ARG A 225 -8.25 1.25 -13.76
C ARG A 225 -7.58 0.00 -13.20
N VAL A 226 -8.42 -0.96 -12.80
CA VAL A 226 -7.97 -2.25 -12.28
C VAL A 226 -7.83 -3.23 -13.42
N ARG A 227 -6.70 -3.93 -13.48
CA ARG A 227 -6.48 -5.13 -14.28
C ARG A 227 -6.14 -6.31 -13.36
N TYR A 228 -6.11 -7.48 -13.93
CA TYR A 228 -5.81 -8.70 -13.20
C TYR A 228 -4.56 -9.37 -13.77
N CYS A 229 -3.78 -10.00 -12.89
CA CYS A 229 -2.60 -10.71 -13.31
C CYS A 229 -2.35 -12.00 -12.53
N PHE A 230 -1.72 -12.95 -13.20
CA PHE A 230 -1.05 -14.10 -12.58
C PHE A 230 0.44 -14.00 -12.86
N MET A 231 1.25 -14.03 -11.80
CA MET A 231 2.70 -13.86 -11.88
C MET A 231 3.40 -15.22 -11.87
N ASP A 232 3.71 -15.74 -13.05
CA ASP A 232 4.53 -16.95 -13.22
C ASP A 232 5.98 -16.60 -13.55
N GLY A 233 6.90 -17.53 -13.27
CA GLY A 233 8.32 -17.35 -13.56
C GLY A 233 9.03 -16.29 -12.70
N ASP A 234 10.29 -16.05 -13.00
CA ASP A 234 11.21 -15.24 -12.19
C ASP A 234 11.47 -13.84 -12.76
N ASN A 235 10.72 -13.45 -13.77
CA ASN A 235 10.80 -12.11 -14.38
C ASN A 235 9.42 -11.58 -14.76
N VAL A 236 9.34 -10.28 -15.00
CA VAL A 236 8.10 -9.58 -15.33
C VAL A 236 7.46 -10.03 -16.64
N SER A 237 8.22 -10.64 -17.57
CA SER A 237 7.71 -11.17 -18.82
C SER A 237 6.87 -12.45 -18.66
N GLY A 238 6.94 -13.12 -17.51
CA GLY A 238 6.12 -14.27 -17.16
C GLY A 238 4.78 -13.92 -16.52
N ILE A 239 4.27 -12.71 -16.74
CA ILE A 239 3.00 -12.26 -16.17
C ILE A 239 1.90 -12.37 -17.20
N TYR A 240 0.84 -13.11 -16.86
CA TYR A 240 -0.40 -13.17 -17.63
C TYR A 240 -1.32 -12.04 -17.20
N TRP A 241 -1.86 -11.27 -18.14
CA TRP A 241 -2.70 -10.11 -17.89
C TRP A 241 -4.07 -10.24 -18.53
N GLY A 242 -5.09 -9.70 -17.88
CA GLY A 242 -6.46 -9.58 -18.40
C GLY A 242 -7.24 -8.47 -17.71
N ASP A 243 -8.40 -8.15 -18.26
CA ASP A 243 -9.31 -7.16 -17.70
C ASP A 243 -10.27 -7.78 -16.66
N THR A 244 -10.35 -9.12 -16.64
CA THR A 244 -11.08 -9.89 -15.62
C THR A 244 -10.24 -11.04 -15.06
N ARG A 245 -10.64 -11.57 -13.90
CA ARG A 245 -9.99 -12.76 -13.31
C ARG A 245 -10.19 -13.98 -14.20
N GLU A 246 -11.34 -14.09 -14.82
CA GLU A 246 -11.74 -15.17 -15.71
C GLU A 246 -10.84 -15.22 -16.95
N GLU A 247 -10.59 -14.05 -17.57
CA GLU A 247 -9.68 -13.96 -18.72
C GLU A 247 -8.27 -14.44 -18.38
N VAL A 248 -7.72 -14.00 -17.22
CA VAL A 248 -6.39 -14.45 -16.79
C VAL A 248 -6.39 -15.94 -16.48
N TYR A 249 -7.44 -16.42 -15.82
CA TYR A 249 -7.54 -17.83 -15.48
C TYR A 249 -7.56 -18.74 -16.72
N GLU A 250 -8.32 -18.38 -17.74
CA GLU A 250 -8.38 -19.16 -18.99
C GLU A 250 -7.02 -19.21 -19.73
N GLN A 251 -6.20 -18.16 -19.59
CA GLN A 251 -4.86 -18.13 -20.16
C GLN A 251 -3.86 -19.07 -19.46
N CYS A 252 -4.03 -19.30 -18.15
CA CYS A 252 -3.03 -19.97 -17.33
C CYS A 252 -3.60 -21.07 -16.41
N LYS A 253 -4.80 -21.55 -16.69
CA LYS A 253 -5.49 -22.54 -15.83
C LYS A 253 -4.68 -23.82 -15.59
N ASP A 254 -3.99 -24.33 -16.62
CA ASP A 254 -3.18 -25.55 -16.50
C ASP A 254 -2.00 -25.33 -15.55
N ILE A 255 -1.40 -24.14 -15.58
CA ILE A 255 -0.31 -23.74 -14.67
C ILE A 255 -0.85 -23.60 -13.25
N ILE A 256 -1.97 -22.90 -13.07
CA ILE A 256 -2.60 -22.74 -11.77
C ILE A 256 -3.02 -24.09 -11.19
N HIS A 257 -3.57 -24.99 -12.00
CA HIS A 257 -3.94 -26.32 -11.55
C HIS A 257 -2.73 -27.16 -11.13
N ALA A 258 -1.58 -26.97 -11.76
CA ALA A 258 -0.33 -27.65 -11.34
C ALA A 258 0.14 -27.19 -9.96
N TYR A 259 -0.16 -25.95 -9.56
CA TYR A 259 0.13 -25.42 -8.23
C TYR A 259 -0.98 -25.67 -7.22
N TRP A 260 -2.21 -26.02 -7.68
CA TRP A 260 -3.38 -26.20 -6.84
C TRP A 260 -3.23 -27.41 -5.94
N LYS A 261 -3.66 -27.26 -4.69
CA LYS A 261 -3.74 -28.33 -3.70
C LYS A 261 -5.13 -28.38 -3.08
N PRO A 262 -5.69 -29.57 -2.79
CA PRO A 262 -7.02 -29.70 -2.22
C PRO A 262 -7.24 -28.90 -0.94
N GLU A 263 -6.19 -28.76 -0.09
CA GLU A 263 -6.26 -27.98 1.14
C GLU A 263 -6.46 -26.48 0.92
N TYR A 264 -6.34 -25.99 -0.31
CA TYR A 264 -6.56 -24.56 -0.62
C TYR A 264 -8.06 -24.23 -0.78
N GLU A 265 -8.92 -25.20 -1.06
CA GLU A 265 -10.39 -24.98 -1.26
C GLU A 265 -11.05 -24.28 -0.08
N GLN A 266 -10.58 -24.51 1.15
CA GLN A 266 -11.08 -23.82 2.35
C GLN A 266 -10.76 -22.30 2.38
N TYR A 267 -9.86 -21.80 1.55
CA TYR A 267 -9.43 -20.41 1.52
C TYR A 267 -9.97 -19.63 0.34
N GLY A 268 -10.50 -20.28 -0.68
CA GLY A 268 -11.07 -19.66 -1.87
C GLY A 268 -10.88 -20.48 -3.14
N THR A 269 -11.33 -19.92 -4.23
CA THR A 269 -11.18 -20.52 -5.57
C THR A 269 -9.76 -20.32 -6.11
N PRO A 270 -9.33 -21.12 -7.12
CA PRO A 270 -8.05 -20.91 -7.80
C PRO A 270 -7.87 -19.46 -8.31
N GLN A 271 -8.93 -18.88 -8.87
CA GLN A 271 -8.92 -17.51 -9.37
C GLN A 271 -8.68 -16.48 -8.26
N GLU A 272 -9.31 -16.65 -7.10
CA GLU A 272 -9.17 -15.72 -5.96
C GLU A 272 -7.79 -15.80 -5.31
N LEU A 273 -7.21 -16.99 -5.23
CA LEU A 273 -5.94 -17.18 -4.54
C LEU A 273 -4.74 -16.80 -5.38
N PHE A 274 -4.74 -17.14 -6.68
CA PHE A 274 -3.57 -16.98 -7.55
C PHE A 274 -3.59 -15.68 -8.37
N ILE A 275 -4.76 -15.17 -8.73
CA ILE A 275 -4.88 -13.99 -9.59
C ILE A 275 -5.07 -12.74 -8.72
N LYS A 276 -4.18 -11.75 -8.91
CA LYS A 276 -4.18 -10.50 -8.19
C LYS A 276 -4.75 -9.36 -9.03
N SER A 277 -5.51 -8.49 -8.40
CA SER A 277 -5.92 -7.24 -9.00
C SER A 277 -4.81 -6.19 -8.85
N VAL A 278 -4.54 -5.46 -9.92
CA VAL A 278 -3.46 -4.47 -10.01
C VAL A 278 -4.01 -3.16 -10.55
N THR A 279 -3.52 -2.05 -10.02
CA THR A 279 -3.78 -0.72 -10.60
C THR A 279 -2.53 0.15 -10.55
N PHE A 280 -2.47 1.09 -11.47
CA PHE A 280 -1.54 2.22 -11.43
C PHE A 280 -2.31 3.50 -11.14
N ILE A 281 -1.74 4.36 -10.31
CA ILE A 281 -2.31 5.67 -9.95
C ILE A 281 -1.24 6.73 -10.12
N GLU A 282 -1.56 7.74 -10.91
CA GLU A 282 -0.70 8.90 -11.08
C GLU A 282 -0.74 9.81 -9.85
N ALA A 283 0.43 10.18 -9.33
CA ALA A 283 0.58 11.20 -8.30
C ALA A 283 1.15 12.47 -8.90
N LYS A 284 0.29 13.45 -9.13
CA LYS A 284 0.66 14.76 -9.69
C LYS A 284 1.19 15.69 -8.59
N LEU A 285 2.13 16.55 -8.95
CA LEU A 285 2.58 17.62 -8.05
C LEU A 285 1.42 18.57 -7.70
N SER A 286 0.55 18.87 -8.68
CA SER A 286 -0.65 19.68 -8.49
C SER A 286 -1.62 19.16 -7.43
N ASP A 287 -1.59 17.86 -7.16
CA ASP A 287 -2.44 17.24 -6.13
C ASP A 287 -1.95 17.57 -4.71
N ASN A 288 -0.68 17.97 -4.56
CA ASN A 288 -0.12 18.36 -3.26
C ASN A 288 -0.36 19.85 -2.96
N VAL A 289 -1.61 20.18 -2.65
CA VAL A 289 -2.06 21.55 -2.37
C VAL A 289 -1.25 22.20 -1.24
N LYS A 290 -0.85 21.43 -0.22
CA LYS A 290 -0.01 21.95 0.87
C LYS A 290 1.35 22.43 0.39
N LEU A 291 2.02 21.62 -0.42
CA LEU A 291 3.32 21.95 -0.96
C LEU A 291 3.24 23.13 -1.92
N MET A 292 2.26 23.12 -2.82
CA MET A 292 2.01 24.19 -3.78
C MET A 292 1.69 25.53 -3.11
N SER A 293 1.08 25.53 -1.94
CA SER A 293 0.79 26.73 -1.18
C SER A 293 1.97 27.26 -0.36
N SER A 294 2.88 26.37 0.08
CA SER A 294 4.02 26.76 0.92
C SER A 294 5.27 27.13 0.12
N ASP A 295 5.49 26.48 -1.03
CA ASP A 295 6.66 26.70 -1.89
C ASP A 295 6.35 26.45 -3.37
N PRO A 296 5.67 27.40 -4.04
CA PRO A 296 5.25 27.21 -5.42
C PRO A 296 6.40 27.28 -6.44
N VAL A 297 7.59 27.72 -6.03
CA VAL A 297 8.72 28.00 -6.94
C VAL A 297 9.72 26.84 -7.00
N SER A 298 9.92 26.10 -5.93
CA SER A 298 10.95 25.05 -5.84
C SER A 298 10.77 23.91 -6.83
N TYR A 299 9.63 23.77 -7.48
CA TYR A 299 9.30 22.66 -8.38
C TYR A 299 8.99 23.08 -9.82
N THR A 300 9.06 24.39 -10.13
CA THR A 300 8.82 24.87 -11.50
C THR A 300 10.01 24.68 -12.45
N HIS A 301 11.13 24.19 -11.93
CA HIS A 301 12.39 24.02 -12.67
C HIS A 301 12.94 22.57 -12.65
N LEU A 302 12.09 21.58 -12.28
CA LEU A 302 12.47 20.15 -12.28
C LEU A 302 11.83 19.40 -13.43
#